data_71540159d48aab555080d1d2e39f19c9
#
_entry.id   71540159d48aab555080d1d2e39f19c9
#
_cell.length_a   1.000
_cell.length_b   1.000
_cell.length_c   1.000
_cell.angle_alpha   90.00
_cell.angle_beta   90.00
_cell.angle_gamma   90.00
#
_symmetry.space_group_name_H-M   'P 1'
#
loop_
_entity.id
_entity.type
_entity.pdbx_description
1 polymer ?
#
loop_
_entity_poly.entity_id
_entity_poly.type
_entity_poly.pdbx_seq_one_letter_code
_entity_poly.pdbx_strand_id
1 'polypeptide(L)'
;MNGFFLPRRMGRTALLRYAALLDGQTVNLHAELPAFVTEAETAEIVLRRGLRRHRRPARVYPDLEGPWLMDAAVLLGAEAGGVPVRRGRWKLSLEVRSGRRSVRLPLTLTEPTTPRKGATGPMARSPLTAQRYRLGRTVRGDARVVCTRIRPAAEVAAVHVQHARIDVDLRVLGVRATAPWAEVVAAERRVRCPLAEVQPGVWRLEVPLSEMVPAGGGREHWDVMVHPGRGAPLRLARRLHDVQAPRRVFTMRKILVSPRRGVLMRIEPRYTAAGNFRFACADGDRAE
;
A
#
# COMPACT_ATOMS: atom_id res chain seq x y z
N MET A 1 -0.43 7.50 -27.04
CA MET A 1 -0.64 8.96 -27.08
C MET A 1 0.69 9.62 -26.73
N ASN A 2 1.47 10.01 -27.73
CA ASN A 2 2.72 10.74 -27.55
C ASN A 2 2.38 12.19 -27.25
N GLY A 3 2.37 12.58 -25.99
CA GLY A 3 2.16 13.94 -25.56
C GLY A 3 3.35 14.81 -25.96
N PHE A 4 3.11 15.83 -26.74
CA PHE A 4 4.07 16.87 -27.05
C PHE A 4 4.58 17.51 -25.75
N PHE A 5 5.89 17.36 -25.48
CA PHE A 5 6.57 18.06 -24.41
C PHE A 5 7.10 19.37 -24.92
N LEU A 6 6.63 20.49 -24.35
CA LEU A 6 7.31 21.77 -24.49
C LEU A 6 8.48 21.78 -23.51
N PRO A 7 9.74 21.75 -23.96
CA PRO A 7 10.87 21.79 -23.06
C PRO A 7 10.90 23.13 -22.33
N ARG A 8 10.90 23.11 -20.99
CA ARG A 8 11.31 24.26 -20.20
C ARG A 8 12.78 24.56 -20.50
N ARG A 9 13.18 25.83 -20.35
CA ARG A 9 14.58 26.25 -20.39
C ARG A 9 15.41 25.36 -19.46
N MET A 10 16.12 24.38 -20.03
CA MET A 10 16.79 23.28 -19.31
C MET A 10 17.79 23.77 -18.23
N GLY A 11 18.29 24.99 -18.29
CA GLY A 11 19.27 25.54 -17.38
C GLY A 11 18.77 26.01 -16.00
N ARG A 12 17.48 25.88 -15.65
CA ARG A 12 16.94 26.41 -14.37
C ARG A 12 16.09 25.39 -13.59
N THR A 13 16.29 24.11 -13.82
CA THR A 13 15.56 23.03 -13.15
C THR A 13 16.54 21.98 -12.61
N ALA A 14 16.22 21.34 -11.49
CA ALA A 14 16.92 20.15 -11.07
C ALA A 14 16.32 18.93 -11.78
N LEU A 15 17.17 18.14 -12.41
CA LEU A 15 16.77 17.00 -13.22
C LEU A 15 16.72 15.73 -12.38
N LEU A 16 15.53 15.19 -12.16
CA LEU A 16 15.38 13.91 -11.46
C LEU A 16 15.90 12.77 -12.34
N ARG A 17 16.97 12.13 -11.90
CA ARG A 17 17.53 10.90 -12.46
C ARG A 17 16.82 9.67 -11.89
N TYR A 18 16.34 9.80 -10.66
CA TYR A 18 15.55 8.78 -10.02
C TYR A 18 14.42 9.41 -9.21
N ALA A 19 13.22 8.86 -9.32
CA ALA A 19 12.08 9.21 -8.49
C ALA A 19 11.15 8.01 -8.35
N ALA A 20 11.02 7.47 -7.15
CA ALA A 20 10.20 6.29 -6.89
C ALA A 20 9.41 6.41 -5.59
N LEU A 21 8.32 5.67 -5.51
CA LEU A 21 7.46 5.50 -4.36
C LEU A 21 7.22 4.00 -4.20
N LEU A 22 8.19 3.31 -3.59
CA LEU A 22 8.25 1.85 -3.57
C LEU A 22 7.39 1.24 -2.47
N ASP A 23 7.46 1.80 -1.26
CA ASP A 23 6.74 1.36 -0.06
C ASP A 23 5.30 1.91 0.04
N GLY A 24 4.83 2.59 -1.00
CA GLY A 24 3.51 3.21 -1.04
C GLY A 24 3.36 4.51 -0.25
N GLN A 25 4.40 5.00 0.44
CA GLN A 25 4.35 6.21 1.25
C GLN A 25 5.62 7.07 1.28
N THR A 26 6.80 6.53 0.94
CA THR A 26 8.06 7.29 0.91
C THR A 26 8.44 7.64 -0.52
N VAL A 27 8.60 8.93 -0.81
CA VAL A 27 9.10 9.42 -2.10
C VAL A 27 10.61 9.50 -2.02
N ASN A 28 11.29 8.63 -2.75
CA ASN A 28 12.74 8.65 -2.91
C ASN A 28 13.10 9.42 -4.17
N LEU A 29 14.00 10.37 -4.06
CA LEU A 29 14.40 11.30 -5.12
C LEU A 29 15.92 11.34 -5.21
N HIS A 30 16.43 11.28 -6.44
CA HIS A 30 17.82 11.61 -6.77
C HIS A 30 17.81 12.56 -7.97
N ALA A 31 18.53 13.68 -7.89
CA ALA A 31 18.53 14.70 -8.93
C ALA A 31 19.90 15.31 -9.17
N GLU A 32 20.12 15.73 -10.40
CA GLU A 32 21.22 16.61 -10.76
C GLU A 32 20.76 18.06 -10.68
N LEU A 33 21.59 18.90 -10.10
CA LEU A 33 21.39 20.34 -10.00
C LEU A 33 21.92 21.04 -11.25
N PRO A 34 21.33 22.18 -11.67
CA PRO A 34 21.83 22.91 -12.80
C PRO A 34 23.21 23.51 -12.52
N ALA A 35 24.04 23.67 -13.54
CA ALA A 35 25.43 24.09 -13.46
C ALA A 35 25.69 25.42 -12.75
N PHE A 36 24.68 26.32 -12.65
CA PHE A 36 24.83 27.57 -11.93
C PHE A 36 24.78 27.41 -10.39
N VAL A 37 24.44 26.21 -9.88
CA VAL A 37 24.53 25.86 -8.45
C VAL A 37 25.94 25.33 -8.24
N THR A 38 26.85 26.21 -7.87
CA THR A 38 28.27 25.89 -7.63
C THR A 38 28.57 25.61 -6.18
N GLU A 39 27.66 26.01 -5.28
CA GLU A 39 27.76 25.80 -3.83
C GLU A 39 26.39 25.54 -3.24
N ALA A 40 26.30 24.61 -2.31
CA ALA A 40 25.09 24.29 -1.59
C ALA A 40 25.41 23.86 -0.15
N GLU A 41 24.99 24.65 0.84
CA GLU A 41 25.15 24.34 2.26
C GLU A 41 24.00 23.48 2.77
N THR A 42 22.77 23.87 2.39
CA THR A 42 21.56 23.16 2.80
C THR A 42 20.56 23.08 1.64
N ALA A 43 19.75 22.05 1.67
CA ALA A 43 18.66 21.92 0.71
C ALA A 43 17.40 21.32 1.36
N GLU A 44 16.25 21.70 0.83
CA GLU A 44 14.95 21.21 1.27
C GLU A 44 14.06 20.85 0.09
N ILE A 45 13.42 19.68 0.16
CA ILE A 45 12.29 19.37 -0.71
C ILE A 45 11.07 20.13 -0.21
N VAL A 46 10.44 20.85 -1.12
CA VAL A 46 9.24 21.64 -0.86
C VAL A 46 8.04 21.03 -1.58
N LEU A 47 7.06 20.57 -0.81
CA LEU A 47 5.75 20.14 -1.31
C LEU A 47 4.78 21.32 -1.18
N ARG A 48 4.19 21.76 -2.30
CA ARG A 48 3.27 22.91 -2.32
C ARG A 48 1.94 22.58 -2.99
N ARG A 49 0.85 23.03 -2.35
CA ARG A 49 -0.50 23.01 -2.92
C ARG A 49 -1.26 24.26 -2.47
N GLY A 50 -1.50 25.20 -3.38
CA GLY A 50 -2.04 26.53 -3.02
C GLY A 50 -1.14 27.24 -2.01
N LEU A 51 -1.71 27.65 -0.88
CA LEU A 51 -0.99 28.30 0.23
C LEU A 51 -0.28 27.30 1.15
N ARG A 52 -0.63 26.02 1.10
CA ARG A 52 -0.01 24.98 1.93
C ARG A 52 1.37 24.65 1.41
N ARG A 53 2.34 24.64 2.33
CA ARG A 53 3.73 24.36 2.03
C ARG A 53 4.31 23.49 3.15
N HIS A 54 4.98 22.41 2.76
CA HIS A 54 5.73 21.55 3.66
C HIS A 54 7.15 21.43 3.15
N ARG A 55 8.10 21.37 4.08
CA ARG A 55 9.53 21.26 3.80
C ARG A 55 10.07 20.00 4.45
N ARG A 56 11.03 19.36 3.78
CA ARG A 56 11.81 18.24 4.32
C ARG A 56 13.24 18.36 3.86
N PRO A 57 14.19 18.06 4.74
CA PRO A 57 15.60 18.14 4.39
C PRO A 57 15.93 17.27 3.19
N ALA A 58 16.87 17.71 2.40
CA ALA A 58 17.51 16.99 1.34
C ALA A 58 19.02 17.06 1.53
N ARG A 59 19.73 16.00 1.20
CA ARG A 59 21.18 15.97 1.16
C ARG A 59 21.63 16.51 -0.20
N VAL A 60 22.59 17.44 -0.20
CA VAL A 60 23.25 17.91 -1.40
C VAL A 60 24.75 17.67 -1.28
N TYR A 61 25.38 17.34 -2.38
CA TYR A 61 26.82 17.03 -2.42
C TYR A 61 27.35 17.23 -3.84
N PRO A 62 28.64 17.60 -3.97
CA PRO A 62 29.27 17.68 -5.28
C PRO A 62 29.51 16.27 -5.85
N ASP A 63 29.36 16.09 -7.16
CA ASP A 63 29.90 14.95 -7.87
C ASP A 63 31.38 15.19 -8.16
N LEU A 64 32.19 14.12 -8.21
CA LEU A 64 33.65 14.23 -8.36
C LEU A 64 34.06 14.95 -9.65
N GLU A 65 33.35 14.71 -10.74
CA GLU A 65 33.63 15.28 -12.07
C GLU A 65 32.37 15.88 -12.72
N GLY A 66 31.32 16.10 -11.95
CA GLY A 66 29.99 16.42 -12.47
C GLY A 66 29.28 17.56 -11.76
N PRO A 67 27.99 17.70 -12.01
CA PRO A 67 27.14 18.67 -11.35
C PRO A 67 26.91 18.31 -9.89
N TRP A 68 26.44 19.26 -9.10
CA TRP A 68 25.93 18.98 -7.77
C TRP A 68 24.74 18.02 -7.83
N LEU A 69 24.72 17.08 -6.88
CA LEU A 69 23.67 16.05 -6.75
C LEU A 69 22.81 16.30 -5.51
N MET A 70 21.62 15.76 -5.54
CA MET A 70 20.66 15.83 -4.42
C MET A 70 20.00 14.47 -4.22
N ASP A 71 19.96 14.02 -2.95
CA ASP A 71 19.19 12.90 -2.47
C ASP A 71 18.15 13.31 -1.44
N ALA A 72 16.97 12.75 -1.52
CA ALA A 72 15.94 12.93 -0.52
C ALA A 72 15.01 11.73 -0.39
N ALA A 73 14.62 11.42 0.85
CA ALA A 73 13.54 10.51 1.18
C ALA A 73 12.45 11.27 1.93
N VAL A 74 11.27 11.39 1.35
CA VAL A 74 10.16 12.17 1.89
C VAL A 74 9.01 11.25 2.28
N LEU A 75 8.86 10.98 3.56
CA LEU A 75 7.74 10.23 4.12
C LEU A 75 6.45 11.06 4.03
N LEU A 76 5.38 10.48 3.50
CA LEU A 76 4.07 11.09 3.31
C LEU A 76 3.05 10.53 4.31
N GLY A 77 2.14 11.39 4.78
CA GLY A 77 1.07 11.01 5.71
C GLY A 77 1.40 11.34 7.17
N ALA A 78 0.56 12.16 7.81
CA ALA A 78 0.72 12.54 9.22
C ALA A 78 0.71 11.34 10.16
N GLU A 79 -0.13 10.36 9.89
CA GLU A 79 -0.27 9.12 10.68
C GLU A 79 1.00 8.26 10.65
N ALA A 80 1.82 8.41 9.60
CA ALA A 80 3.13 7.77 9.49
C ALA A 80 4.29 8.65 10.02
N GLY A 81 3.99 9.79 10.67
CA GLY A 81 5.01 10.76 11.09
C GLY A 81 5.58 11.60 9.94
N GLY A 82 5.01 11.49 8.76
CA GLY A 82 5.48 12.16 7.55
C GLY A 82 4.79 13.51 7.27
N VAL A 83 4.94 13.97 6.03
CA VAL A 83 4.29 15.20 5.55
C VAL A 83 2.77 15.01 5.47
N PRO A 84 1.95 15.90 6.06
CA PRO A 84 0.49 15.79 6.06
C PRO A 84 -0.11 16.12 4.69
N VAL A 85 0.17 15.31 3.68
CA VAL A 85 -0.30 15.46 2.30
C VAL A 85 -1.76 15.05 2.22
N ARG A 86 -2.66 16.03 2.00
CA ARG A 86 -4.09 15.77 1.77
C ARG A 86 -4.39 15.50 0.29
N ARG A 87 -5.55 14.91 0.01
CA ARG A 87 -6.04 14.65 -1.35
C ARG A 87 -5.79 15.84 -2.30
N GLY A 88 -5.17 15.55 -3.45
CA GLY A 88 -4.90 16.51 -4.51
C GLY A 88 -3.51 16.34 -5.12
N ARG A 89 -3.09 17.36 -5.87
CA ARG A 89 -1.83 17.38 -6.62
C ARG A 89 -0.88 18.37 -5.92
N TRP A 90 0.26 17.86 -5.45
CA TRP A 90 1.29 18.63 -4.74
C TRP A 90 2.50 18.79 -5.65
N LYS A 91 2.87 20.01 -5.95
CA LYS A 91 4.09 20.32 -6.71
C LYS A 91 5.31 20.04 -5.85
N LEU A 92 6.34 19.45 -6.46
CA LEU A 92 7.65 19.25 -5.86
C LEU A 92 8.61 20.29 -6.39
N SER A 93 9.42 20.85 -5.52
CA SER A 93 10.55 21.72 -5.85
C SER A 93 11.67 21.53 -4.83
N LEU A 94 12.87 21.83 -5.22
CA LEU A 94 14.04 21.88 -4.37
C LEU A 94 14.33 23.34 -4.03
N GLU A 95 14.59 23.65 -2.77
CA GLU A 95 15.09 24.94 -2.31
C GLU A 95 16.52 24.73 -1.82
N VAL A 96 17.47 25.33 -2.47
CA VAL A 96 18.91 25.25 -2.14
C VAL A 96 19.35 26.57 -1.55
N ARG A 97 20.15 26.53 -0.49
CA ARG A 97 20.72 27.70 0.17
C ARG A 97 22.25 27.63 0.18
N SER A 98 22.87 28.75 -0.13
CA SER A 98 24.29 28.99 0.01
C SER A 98 24.47 30.37 0.63
N GLY A 99 24.94 30.45 1.88
CA GLY A 99 24.98 31.66 2.68
C GLY A 99 23.61 32.36 2.77
N ARG A 100 23.55 33.61 2.35
CA ARG A 100 22.31 34.41 2.33
C ARG A 100 21.45 34.21 1.07
N ARG A 101 21.95 33.48 0.07
CA ARG A 101 21.22 33.23 -1.18
C ARG A 101 20.34 31.96 -1.08
N SER A 102 19.12 32.06 -1.58
CA SER A 102 18.22 30.93 -1.68
C SER A 102 17.67 30.86 -3.10
N VAL A 103 17.78 29.69 -3.69
CA VAL A 103 17.28 29.42 -5.04
C VAL A 103 16.25 28.28 -4.99
N ARG A 104 15.09 28.50 -5.63
CA ARG A 104 14.08 27.46 -5.80
C ARG A 104 14.15 26.89 -7.20
N LEU A 105 14.38 25.59 -7.28
CA LEU A 105 14.47 24.81 -8.50
C LEU A 105 13.24 23.93 -8.64
N PRO A 106 12.46 24.01 -9.72
CA PRO A 106 11.50 22.97 -10.07
C PRO A 106 12.24 21.65 -10.23
N LEU A 107 11.63 20.56 -9.74
CA LEU A 107 12.11 19.20 -9.99
C LEU A 107 11.48 18.71 -11.29
N THR A 108 12.28 18.36 -12.28
CA THR A 108 11.80 17.87 -13.57
C THR A 108 11.94 16.38 -13.66
N LEU A 109 10.84 15.68 -13.95
CA LEU A 109 10.78 14.24 -14.13
C LEU A 109 10.60 13.93 -15.62
N THR A 110 11.63 13.42 -16.27
CA THR A 110 11.60 13.07 -17.69
C THR A 110 10.82 11.79 -17.93
N GLU A 111 11.11 10.75 -17.15
CA GLU A 111 10.38 9.48 -17.18
C GLU A 111 10.13 8.95 -15.77
N PRO A 112 8.94 8.36 -15.48
CA PRO A 112 8.75 7.67 -14.23
C PRO A 112 9.62 6.41 -14.23
N THR A 113 10.56 6.33 -13.29
CA THR A 113 11.33 5.12 -13.08
C THR A 113 10.44 4.06 -12.41
N THR A 114 9.88 3.18 -13.21
CA THR A 114 9.19 2.00 -12.70
C THR A 114 10.13 0.81 -12.79
N PRO A 115 10.38 0.07 -11.71
CA PRO A 115 11.10 -1.19 -11.79
C PRO A 115 10.38 -2.12 -12.77
N ARG A 116 11.01 -2.48 -13.87
CA ARG A 116 10.35 -3.21 -14.98
C ARG A 116 10.29 -4.72 -14.73
N LYS A 117 11.20 -5.27 -13.94
CA LYS A 117 11.27 -6.72 -13.65
C LYS A 117 11.90 -6.93 -12.28
N GLY A 118 11.37 -7.88 -11.50
CA GLY A 118 11.89 -8.27 -10.20
C GLY A 118 10.87 -9.06 -9.38
N ALA A 119 11.30 -9.59 -8.25
CA ALA A 119 10.42 -10.28 -7.30
C ALA A 119 9.49 -9.32 -6.56
N THR A 120 9.86 -8.04 -6.49
CA THR A 120 9.11 -6.99 -5.82
C THR A 120 8.70 -5.89 -6.79
N GLY A 121 7.67 -5.13 -6.43
CA GLY A 121 7.18 -3.98 -7.20
C GLY A 121 6.64 -2.88 -6.29
N PRO A 122 6.40 -1.68 -6.82
CA PRO A 122 5.89 -0.58 -6.02
C PRO A 122 4.58 -0.92 -5.35
N MET A 123 4.45 -0.63 -4.07
CA MET A 123 3.20 -0.80 -3.34
C MET A 123 2.12 0.17 -3.86
N ALA A 124 0.92 -0.33 -4.09
CA ALA A 124 -0.16 0.46 -4.67
C ALA A 124 -0.70 1.55 -3.73
N ARG A 125 -0.45 1.42 -2.42
CA ARG A 125 -0.93 2.32 -1.36
C ARG A 125 -0.11 2.14 -0.08
N SER A 126 -0.19 3.10 0.83
CA SER A 126 0.42 3.00 2.16
C SER A 126 -0.11 1.77 2.92
N PRO A 127 0.78 0.94 3.49
CA PRO A 127 0.39 -0.22 4.30
C PRO A 127 -0.15 0.18 5.68
N LEU A 128 0.00 1.45 6.08
CA LEU A 128 -0.46 1.95 7.37
C LEU A 128 -1.85 2.59 7.28
N THR A 129 -2.10 3.36 6.22
CA THR A 129 -3.28 4.23 6.13
C THR A 129 -4.20 3.90 4.96
N ALA A 130 -3.82 2.95 4.10
CA ALA A 130 -4.46 2.68 2.81
C ALA A 130 -4.50 3.91 1.86
N GLN A 131 -3.82 5.00 2.21
CA GLN A 131 -3.73 6.18 1.37
C GLN A 131 -2.92 5.86 0.12
N ARG A 132 -3.40 6.29 -1.02
CA ARG A 132 -2.70 6.11 -2.29
C ARG A 132 -1.99 7.38 -2.70
N TYR A 133 -0.68 7.28 -2.82
CA TYR A 133 0.19 8.31 -3.38
C TYR A 133 0.74 7.83 -4.73
N ARG A 134 0.97 8.75 -5.62
CA ARG A 134 1.58 8.49 -6.93
C ARG A 134 2.51 9.64 -7.30
N LEU A 135 3.65 9.32 -7.87
CA LEU A 135 4.43 10.29 -8.60
C LEU A 135 3.78 10.57 -9.96
N GLY A 136 3.83 11.79 -10.37
CA GLY A 136 3.35 12.24 -11.66
C GLY A 136 4.10 13.48 -12.12
N ARG A 137 3.83 13.93 -13.32
CA ARG A 137 4.41 15.14 -13.90
C ARG A 137 3.34 16.07 -14.46
N THR A 138 3.66 17.32 -14.57
CA THR A 138 2.86 18.30 -15.33
C THR A 138 3.15 18.16 -16.84
N VAL A 139 2.38 18.83 -17.68
CA VAL A 139 2.67 18.93 -19.14
C VAL A 139 4.08 19.51 -19.39
N ARG A 140 4.57 20.36 -18.47
CA ARG A 140 5.91 20.96 -18.56
C ARG A 140 7.02 20.08 -17.95
N GLY A 141 6.71 18.85 -17.54
CA GLY A 141 7.67 17.93 -16.92
C GLY A 141 7.88 18.11 -15.41
N ASP A 142 7.27 19.13 -14.75
CA ASP A 142 7.49 19.33 -13.32
C ASP A 142 6.94 18.15 -12.50
N ALA A 143 7.74 17.63 -11.59
CA ALA A 143 7.37 16.54 -10.73
C ALA A 143 6.29 16.95 -9.71
N ARG A 144 5.40 16.01 -9.40
CA ARG A 144 4.34 16.19 -8.41
C ARG A 144 4.00 14.89 -7.70
N VAL A 145 3.57 15.02 -6.45
CA VAL A 145 2.88 13.94 -5.73
C VAL A 145 1.37 14.11 -5.91
N VAL A 146 0.72 13.04 -6.30
CA VAL A 146 -0.74 12.97 -6.42
C VAL A 146 -1.25 12.09 -5.29
N CYS A 147 -2.03 12.69 -4.38
CA CYS A 147 -2.70 12.01 -3.30
C CYS A 147 -4.17 11.81 -3.68
N THR A 148 -4.63 10.58 -3.81
CA THR A 148 -6.00 10.25 -4.20
C THR A 148 -6.88 9.95 -2.98
N ARG A 149 -8.16 9.74 -3.19
CA ARG A 149 -9.09 9.34 -2.11
C ARG A 149 -8.67 7.99 -1.54
N ILE A 150 -8.73 7.86 -0.22
CA ILE A 150 -8.57 6.57 0.48
C ILE A 150 -9.67 5.62 -0.01
N ARG A 151 -9.29 4.38 -0.26
CA ARG A 151 -10.22 3.28 -0.47
C ARG A 151 -10.11 2.37 0.76
N PRO A 152 -11.14 2.28 1.59
CA PRO A 152 -11.16 1.38 2.72
C PRO A 152 -10.81 -0.05 2.32
N ALA A 153 -10.15 -0.78 3.21
CA ALA A 153 -9.76 -2.17 2.99
C ALA A 153 -9.77 -2.93 4.32
N ALA A 154 -10.09 -4.21 4.28
CA ALA A 154 -9.83 -5.16 5.35
C ALA A 154 -8.70 -6.08 4.90
N GLU A 155 -7.68 -6.27 5.74
CA GLU A 155 -6.48 -7.04 5.41
C GLU A 155 -6.21 -8.08 6.48
N VAL A 156 -5.86 -9.30 6.04
CA VAL A 156 -5.37 -10.36 6.93
C VAL A 156 -4.04 -9.92 7.55
N ALA A 157 -3.94 -9.94 8.87
CA ALA A 157 -2.70 -9.71 9.60
C ALA A 157 -1.97 -11.03 9.89
N ALA A 158 -2.72 -12.04 10.38
CA ALA A 158 -2.21 -13.39 10.64
C ALA A 158 -3.33 -14.42 10.49
N VAL A 159 -2.98 -15.68 10.28
CA VAL A 159 -3.89 -16.83 10.33
C VAL A 159 -3.32 -17.84 11.31
N HIS A 160 -4.08 -18.14 12.36
CA HIS A 160 -3.71 -19.09 13.40
C HIS A 160 -4.50 -20.38 13.20
N VAL A 161 -3.79 -21.46 12.98
CA VAL A 161 -4.38 -22.74 12.67
C VAL A 161 -4.10 -23.70 13.82
N GLN A 162 -5.16 -24.25 14.41
CA GLN A 162 -5.14 -25.29 15.42
C GLN A 162 -6.01 -26.46 14.98
N HIS A 163 -5.93 -27.62 15.65
CA HIS A 163 -6.63 -28.84 15.22
C HIS A 163 -8.16 -28.71 15.11
N ALA A 164 -8.78 -27.90 15.95
CA ALA A 164 -10.24 -27.73 15.98
C ALA A 164 -10.67 -26.25 15.82
N ARG A 165 -9.72 -25.35 15.59
CA ARG A 165 -9.98 -23.92 15.55
C ARG A 165 -9.09 -23.21 14.54
N ILE A 166 -9.67 -22.26 13.83
CA ILE A 166 -8.94 -21.33 12.97
C ILE A 166 -9.32 -19.93 13.39
N ASP A 167 -8.32 -19.10 13.70
CA ASP A 167 -8.49 -17.68 13.96
C ASP A 167 -7.82 -16.87 12.88
N VAL A 168 -8.45 -15.77 12.48
CA VAL A 168 -7.89 -14.82 11.53
C VAL A 168 -7.79 -13.46 12.18
N ASP A 169 -6.57 -12.98 12.38
CA ASP A 169 -6.33 -11.60 12.78
C ASP A 169 -6.39 -10.71 11.54
N LEU A 170 -7.12 -9.61 11.63
CA LEU A 170 -7.35 -8.69 10.53
C LEU A 170 -7.25 -7.24 10.97
N ARG A 171 -6.99 -6.36 10.00
CA ARG A 171 -6.99 -4.90 10.22
C ARG A 171 -7.95 -4.23 9.25
N VAL A 172 -8.60 -3.18 9.71
CA VAL A 172 -9.44 -2.32 8.87
C VAL A 172 -8.68 -1.02 8.63
N LEU A 173 -8.44 -0.68 7.37
CA LEU A 173 -7.68 0.48 6.95
C LEU A 173 -8.55 1.49 6.20
N GLY A 174 -8.27 2.79 6.38
CA GLY A 174 -8.91 3.86 5.62
C GLY A 174 -10.33 4.21 6.06
N VAL A 175 -10.84 3.55 7.09
CA VAL A 175 -12.09 3.88 7.80
C VAL A 175 -11.92 3.52 9.28
N ARG A 176 -12.56 4.29 10.15
CA ARG A 176 -12.59 3.95 11.58
C ARG A 176 -13.55 2.79 11.80
N ALA A 177 -13.05 1.69 12.34
CA ALA A 177 -13.87 0.58 12.78
C ALA A 177 -14.56 0.94 14.12
N THR A 178 -15.88 0.75 14.18
CA THR A 178 -16.68 0.99 15.39
C THR A 178 -17.56 -0.24 15.58
N ALA A 179 -17.27 -1.05 16.58
CA ALA A 179 -17.93 -2.35 16.81
C ALA A 179 -18.00 -3.19 15.51
N PRO A 180 -16.85 -3.50 14.86
CA PRO A 180 -16.84 -4.24 13.63
C PRO A 180 -17.28 -5.69 13.86
N TRP A 181 -17.82 -6.31 12.81
CA TRP A 181 -18.15 -7.72 12.79
C TRP A 181 -17.83 -8.30 11.41
N ALA A 182 -17.75 -9.60 11.30
CA ALA A 182 -17.50 -10.28 10.04
C ALA A 182 -18.69 -11.15 9.62
N GLU A 183 -18.80 -11.40 8.33
CA GLU A 183 -19.73 -12.32 7.73
C GLU A 183 -18.93 -13.30 6.86
N VAL A 184 -19.11 -14.60 7.12
CA VAL A 184 -18.53 -15.66 6.31
C VAL A 184 -19.60 -16.16 5.36
N VAL A 185 -19.35 -16.08 4.05
CA VAL A 185 -20.39 -16.20 3.01
C VAL A 185 -20.02 -17.24 1.97
N ALA A 186 -20.92 -18.21 1.74
CA ALA A 186 -20.83 -19.18 0.65
C ALA A 186 -22.21 -19.35 -0.02
N ALA A 187 -22.27 -19.11 -1.33
CA ALA A 187 -23.52 -19.14 -2.10
C ALA A 187 -24.68 -18.41 -1.36
N GLU A 188 -25.66 -19.15 -0.87
CA GLU A 188 -26.81 -18.60 -0.12
C GLU A 188 -26.62 -18.62 1.40
N ARG A 189 -25.53 -19.25 1.88
CA ARG A 189 -25.25 -19.40 3.31
C ARG A 189 -24.43 -18.23 3.81
N ARG A 190 -24.88 -17.66 4.96
CA ARG A 190 -24.22 -16.53 5.61
C ARG A 190 -24.15 -16.76 7.09
N VAL A 191 -22.94 -16.60 7.65
CA VAL A 191 -22.71 -16.76 9.09
C VAL A 191 -22.12 -15.46 9.61
N ARG A 192 -22.86 -14.83 10.53
CA ARG A 192 -22.39 -13.62 11.22
C ARG A 192 -21.47 -14.01 12.37
N CYS A 193 -20.30 -13.40 12.40
CA CYS A 193 -19.26 -13.65 13.41
C CYS A 193 -18.89 -12.35 14.12
N PRO A 194 -18.85 -12.31 15.44
CA PRO A 194 -18.29 -11.20 16.19
C PRO A 194 -16.80 -11.09 15.93
N LEU A 195 -16.25 -9.88 16.05
CA LEU A 195 -14.81 -9.63 16.04
C LEU A 195 -14.37 -9.16 17.42
N ALA A 196 -13.33 -9.79 17.97
CA ALA A 196 -12.69 -9.38 19.21
C ALA A 196 -11.45 -8.54 18.91
N GLU A 197 -11.29 -7.38 19.55
CA GLU A 197 -10.05 -6.60 19.43
C GLU A 197 -8.97 -7.27 20.29
N VAL A 198 -7.88 -7.73 19.64
CA VAL A 198 -6.76 -8.44 20.31
C VAL A 198 -5.55 -7.53 20.52
N GLN A 199 -5.45 -6.46 19.71
CA GLN A 199 -4.48 -5.38 19.83
C GLN A 199 -5.12 -4.11 19.26
N PRO A 200 -4.67 -2.91 19.59
CA PRO A 200 -5.21 -1.68 19.04
C PRO A 200 -5.28 -1.72 17.49
N GLY A 201 -6.50 -1.71 16.94
CA GLY A 201 -6.75 -1.78 15.49
C GLY A 201 -6.56 -3.15 14.84
N VAL A 202 -6.30 -4.21 15.61
CA VAL A 202 -6.25 -5.61 15.14
C VAL A 202 -7.40 -6.39 15.75
N TRP A 203 -8.21 -6.97 14.89
CA TRP A 203 -9.42 -7.70 15.25
C TRP A 203 -9.26 -9.17 14.93
N ARG A 204 -9.78 -10.04 15.78
CA ARG A 204 -9.77 -11.49 15.60
C ARG A 204 -11.13 -12.00 15.21
N LEU A 205 -11.16 -12.75 14.11
CA LEU A 205 -12.28 -13.58 13.67
C LEU A 205 -12.01 -15.00 14.09
N GLU A 206 -12.86 -15.57 14.95
CA GLU A 206 -12.96 -17.01 15.13
C GLU A 206 -13.80 -17.59 13.99
N VAL A 207 -13.19 -18.49 13.22
CA VAL A 207 -13.84 -19.06 12.02
C VAL A 207 -14.91 -20.06 12.45
N PRO A 208 -16.17 -19.92 11.97
CA PRO A 208 -17.29 -20.78 12.41
C PRO A 208 -17.27 -22.14 11.69
N LEU A 209 -16.26 -22.97 11.98
CA LEU A 209 -16.02 -24.25 11.26
C LEU A 209 -17.23 -25.17 11.24
N SER A 210 -18.03 -25.22 12.32
CA SER A 210 -19.24 -26.02 12.41
C SER A 210 -20.31 -25.64 11.39
N GLU A 211 -20.37 -24.37 11.04
CA GLU A 211 -21.31 -23.82 10.07
C GLU A 211 -20.81 -23.95 8.62
N MET A 212 -19.52 -24.27 8.45
CA MET A 212 -18.88 -24.31 7.14
C MET A 212 -18.79 -25.72 6.53
N VAL A 213 -19.38 -26.71 7.17
CA VAL A 213 -19.44 -28.09 6.62
C VAL A 213 -20.19 -28.06 5.29
N PRO A 214 -19.60 -28.59 4.19
CA PRO A 214 -20.24 -28.61 2.88
C PRO A 214 -21.56 -29.38 2.89
N ALA A 215 -22.62 -28.81 2.34
CA ALA A 215 -23.95 -29.39 2.35
C ALA A 215 -24.14 -30.54 1.33
N GLY A 216 -23.32 -30.60 0.26
CA GLY A 216 -23.51 -31.51 -0.87
C GLY A 216 -22.33 -32.42 -1.21
N GLY A 217 -21.37 -32.62 -0.27
CA GLY A 217 -20.21 -33.50 -0.50
C GLY A 217 -19.23 -33.01 -1.55
N GLY A 218 -19.37 -31.77 -2.03
CA GLY A 218 -18.48 -31.09 -2.96
C GLY A 218 -17.54 -30.10 -2.28
N ARG A 219 -16.81 -29.35 -3.10
CA ARG A 219 -15.96 -28.25 -2.62
C ARG A 219 -16.76 -26.95 -2.54
N GLU A 220 -16.80 -26.33 -1.37
CA GLU A 220 -17.50 -25.08 -1.12
C GLU A 220 -16.50 -23.95 -0.81
N HIS A 221 -16.76 -22.75 -1.30
CA HIS A 221 -15.91 -21.58 -1.11
C HIS A 221 -16.59 -20.54 -0.24
N TRP A 222 -15.90 -20.15 0.82
CA TRP A 222 -16.38 -19.17 1.78
C TRP A 222 -15.56 -17.89 1.73
N ASP A 223 -16.17 -16.80 1.31
CA ASP A 223 -15.58 -15.46 1.34
C ASP A 223 -15.81 -14.82 2.70
N VAL A 224 -14.90 -13.96 3.14
CA VAL A 224 -15.01 -13.22 4.40
C VAL A 224 -15.27 -11.76 4.09
N MET A 225 -16.39 -11.25 4.60
CA MET A 225 -16.80 -9.84 4.52
C MET A 225 -16.67 -9.21 5.89
N VAL A 226 -15.99 -8.07 5.98
CA VAL A 226 -15.80 -7.31 7.22
C VAL A 226 -16.68 -6.06 7.19
N HIS A 227 -17.53 -5.91 8.19
CA HIS A 227 -18.41 -4.77 8.38
C HIS A 227 -17.76 -3.84 9.40
N PRO A 228 -17.25 -2.65 9.03
CA PRO A 228 -16.53 -1.77 9.94
C PRO A 228 -17.44 -0.99 10.92
N GLY A 229 -18.74 -1.24 10.91
CA GLY A 229 -19.76 -0.51 11.67
C GLY A 229 -20.32 0.69 10.92
N ARG A 230 -19.53 1.35 10.09
CA ARG A 230 -19.96 2.45 9.19
C ARG A 230 -19.39 2.24 7.80
N GLY A 231 -20.22 2.50 6.78
CA GLY A 231 -19.85 2.33 5.37
C GLY A 231 -20.21 0.96 4.81
N ALA A 232 -19.75 0.68 3.60
CA ALA A 232 -20.01 -0.59 2.94
C ALA A 232 -19.13 -1.73 3.51
N PRO A 233 -19.60 -2.98 3.44
CA PRO A 233 -18.79 -4.15 3.77
C PRO A 233 -17.51 -4.20 2.95
N LEU A 234 -16.44 -4.67 3.57
CA LEU A 234 -15.12 -4.79 2.97
C LEU A 234 -14.78 -6.27 2.82
N ARG A 235 -14.45 -6.69 1.61
CA ARG A 235 -13.96 -8.05 1.39
C ARG A 235 -12.59 -8.18 2.04
N LEU A 236 -12.41 -9.21 2.89
CA LEU A 236 -11.12 -9.47 3.51
C LEU A 236 -10.12 -9.86 2.43
N ALA A 237 -8.98 -9.20 2.43
CA ALA A 237 -7.94 -9.36 1.43
C ALA A 237 -6.58 -9.65 2.07
N ARG A 238 -5.62 -10.05 1.26
CA ARG A 238 -4.24 -10.18 1.70
C ARG A 238 -3.67 -8.84 2.17
N ARG A 239 -2.80 -8.89 3.14
CA ARG A 239 -2.00 -7.74 3.53
C ARG A 239 -1.25 -7.19 2.31
N LEU A 240 -1.25 -5.89 2.16
CA LEU A 240 -0.51 -5.25 1.10
C LEU A 240 0.99 -5.42 1.33
N HIS A 241 1.71 -5.83 0.30
CA HIS A 241 3.15 -5.99 0.25
C HIS A 241 3.65 -5.73 -1.18
N ASP A 242 4.94 -5.65 -1.34
CA ASP A 242 5.63 -5.37 -2.61
C ASP A 242 5.89 -6.62 -3.48
N VAL A 243 5.63 -7.82 -2.99
CA VAL A 243 5.83 -9.09 -3.73
C VAL A 243 4.92 -9.18 -4.94
N GLN A 244 5.49 -9.36 -6.13
CA GLN A 244 4.73 -9.38 -7.40
C GLN A 244 3.94 -10.67 -7.62
N ALA A 245 4.48 -11.82 -7.21
CA ALA A 245 3.84 -13.13 -7.39
C ALA A 245 3.52 -13.79 -6.04
N PRO A 246 2.58 -13.23 -5.24
CA PRO A 246 2.34 -13.67 -3.85
C PRO A 246 1.89 -15.11 -3.72
N ARG A 247 1.24 -15.66 -4.73
CA ARG A 247 0.80 -17.07 -4.72
C ARG A 247 1.97 -18.07 -4.75
N ARG A 248 3.13 -17.65 -5.26
CA ARG A 248 4.36 -18.47 -5.28
C ARG A 248 5.11 -18.42 -3.96
N VAL A 249 4.88 -17.37 -3.18
CA VAL A 249 5.61 -17.10 -1.92
C VAL A 249 4.77 -17.45 -0.71
N PHE A 250 3.47 -17.12 -0.74
CA PHE A 250 2.56 -17.35 0.39
C PHE A 250 1.63 -18.52 0.07
N THR A 251 2.01 -19.71 0.52
CA THR A 251 1.17 -20.91 0.48
C THR A 251 0.62 -21.18 1.87
N MET A 252 -0.67 -21.50 1.94
CA MET A 252 -1.30 -21.96 3.17
C MET A 252 -1.57 -23.46 3.04
N ARG A 253 -1.35 -24.18 4.13
CA ARG A 253 -1.54 -25.63 4.13
C ARG A 253 -3.03 -25.98 4.13
N LYS A 254 -3.38 -27.02 3.41
CA LYS A 254 -4.65 -27.73 3.61
C LYS A 254 -4.57 -28.43 4.96
N ILE A 255 -5.62 -28.35 5.75
CA ILE A 255 -5.73 -28.98 7.07
C ILE A 255 -6.99 -29.79 7.15
N LEU A 256 -6.93 -30.86 7.92
CA LEU A 256 -8.08 -31.67 8.28
C LEU A 256 -8.55 -31.22 9.67
N VAL A 257 -9.80 -30.87 9.77
CA VAL A 257 -10.44 -30.44 11.02
C VAL A 257 -11.67 -31.28 11.31
N SER A 258 -12.02 -31.42 12.59
CA SER A 258 -13.25 -32.06 13.02
C SER A 258 -14.20 -31.00 13.58
N PRO A 259 -15.01 -30.35 12.74
CA PRO A 259 -15.90 -29.26 13.16
C PRO A 259 -17.03 -29.73 14.07
N ARG A 260 -17.41 -31.02 13.99
CA ARG A 260 -18.41 -31.70 14.81
C ARG A 260 -18.00 -33.16 15.00
N ARG A 261 -18.52 -33.81 16.05
CA ARG A 261 -18.27 -35.23 16.31
C ARG A 261 -18.65 -36.08 15.10
N GLY A 262 -17.73 -36.91 14.61
CA GLY A 262 -17.92 -37.80 13.47
C GLY A 262 -17.91 -37.13 12.10
N VAL A 263 -17.58 -35.84 12.02
CA VAL A 263 -17.45 -35.09 10.74
C VAL A 263 -16.00 -34.66 10.55
N LEU A 264 -15.41 -35.10 9.46
CA LEU A 264 -14.10 -34.64 9.00
C LEU A 264 -14.27 -33.69 7.84
N MET A 265 -13.60 -32.53 7.90
CA MET A 265 -13.62 -31.52 6.87
C MET A 265 -12.20 -31.11 6.52
N ARG A 266 -11.88 -31.10 5.23
CA ARG A 266 -10.65 -30.52 4.70
C ARG A 266 -10.90 -29.04 4.44
N ILE A 267 -10.11 -28.18 5.07
CA ILE A 267 -10.18 -26.73 4.89
C ILE A 267 -8.85 -26.16 4.41
N GLU A 268 -8.91 -25.27 3.45
CA GLU A 268 -7.75 -24.58 2.87
C GLU A 268 -7.99 -23.07 2.91
N PRO A 269 -7.35 -22.33 3.84
CA PRO A 269 -7.28 -20.88 3.75
C PRO A 269 -6.48 -20.52 2.48
N ARG A 270 -6.96 -19.58 1.68
CA ARG A 270 -6.30 -19.24 0.42
C ARG A 270 -6.63 -17.82 -0.05
N TYR A 271 -5.81 -17.29 -0.96
CA TYR A 271 -6.10 -16.05 -1.67
C TYR A 271 -6.58 -16.32 -3.10
N THR A 272 -7.59 -15.58 -3.54
CA THR A 272 -8.04 -15.58 -4.94
C THR A 272 -7.01 -14.87 -5.84
N ALA A 273 -7.22 -14.91 -7.16
CA ALA A 273 -6.42 -14.15 -8.12
C ALA A 273 -6.42 -12.65 -7.83
N ALA A 274 -7.55 -12.13 -7.38
CA ALA A 274 -7.71 -10.73 -6.98
C ALA A 274 -7.12 -10.39 -5.60
N GLY A 275 -6.52 -11.38 -4.90
CA GLY A 275 -5.94 -11.19 -3.58
C GLY A 275 -6.95 -11.19 -2.43
N ASN A 276 -8.21 -11.59 -2.67
CA ASN A 276 -9.19 -11.74 -1.60
C ASN A 276 -8.95 -13.03 -0.83
N PHE A 277 -9.12 -12.97 0.48
CA PHE A 277 -9.02 -14.13 1.36
C PHE A 277 -10.32 -14.92 1.37
N ARG A 278 -10.21 -16.24 1.34
CA ARG A 278 -11.33 -17.18 1.43
C ARG A 278 -10.89 -18.52 2.01
N PHE A 279 -11.86 -19.30 2.43
CA PHE A 279 -11.69 -20.70 2.75
C PHE A 279 -12.27 -21.57 1.64
N ALA A 280 -11.59 -22.68 1.33
CA ALA A 280 -12.15 -23.74 0.52
C ALA A 280 -12.36 -24.95 1.45
N CYS A 281 -13.60 -25.38 1.60
CA CYS A 281 -14.00 -26.49 2.43
C CYS A 281 -14.41 -27.67 1.53
N ALA A 282 -14.01 -28.86 1.91
CA ALA A 282 -14.40 -30.10 1.23
C ALA A 282 -14.58 -31.21 2.28
N ASP A 283 -15.31 -32.25 1.91
CA ASP A 283 -15.45 -33.47 2.71
C ASP A 283 -14.06 -34.08 2.98
N GLY A 284 -13.78 -34.42 4.23
CA GLY A 284 -12.49 -34.96 4.67
C GLY A 284 -12.25 -36.40 4.22
N ASP A 285 -13.31 -37.17 3.99
CA ASP A 285 -13.24 -38.60 3.67
C ASP A 285 -13.03 -38.86 2.17
N ARG A 286 -13.18 -37.88 1.30
CA ARG A 286 -12.89 -37.98 -0.13
C ARG A 286 -11.44 -37.63 -0.42
N ALA A 287 -10.62 -38.63 -0.75
CA ALA A 287 -9.35 -38.46 -1.41
C ALA A 287 -9.56 -37.84 -2.81
N GLU A 288 -8.81 -36.76 -3.12
CA GLU A 288 -8.65 -36.26 -4.49
C GLU A 288 -7.78 -37.22 -5.27
#